data_9bf2089a5381ad4ba26b6b3fc95128b8
#
_entry.id   9bf2089a5381ad4ba26b6b3fc95128b8
#
_cell.length_a   1.000
_cell.length_b   1.000
_cell.length_c   1.000
_cell.angle_alpha   90.00
_cell.angle_beta   90.00
_cell.angle_gamma   90.00
#
_symmetry.space_group_name_H-M   'P 1'
#
loop_
_entity.id
_entity.type
_entity.pdbx_description
1 polymer ?
#
loop_
_entity_poly.entity_id
_entity_poly.type
_entity_poly.pdbx_seq_one_letter_code
_entity_poly.pdbx_strand_id
1 'polypeptide(L)'
;MHKGSCLCGAVTFEVAGELKAPDACHCSQCRKQSGHYWASTNVPRASLTLKGDDNLTWYCSSAEVRRGFCRQCGSFLFWDPLAHDFIAIAMGAFEAPTATRLGHHIFVADKGDYYDIADGLPQKPRY
;
A
#
# COMPACT_ATOMS: atom_id res chain seq x y z
N MET A 1 -5.67 9.62 -14.82
CA MET A 1 -5.39 8.18 -14.67
C MET A 1 -3.97 7.97 -14.17
N HIS A 2 -3.81 7.17 -13.13
CA HIS A 2 -2.50 6.89 -12.54
C HIS A 2 -2.08 5.46 -12.88
N LYS A 3 -0.82 5.28 -13.23
CA LYS A 3 -0.26 3.98 -13.61
C LYS A 3 0.79 3.55 -12.58
N GLY A 4 0.94 2.26 -12.44
CA GLY A 4 1.97 1.68 -11.59
C GLY A 4 2.30 0.25 -11.95
N SER A 5 3.32 -0.27 -11.28
CA SER A 5 3.78 -1.64 -11.49
C SER A 5 4.60 -2.15 -10.31
N CYS A 6 4.80 -3.47 -10.27
CA CYS A 6 5.85 -4.07 -9.45
C CYS A 6 7.22 -3.76 -10.05
N LEU A 7 8.27 -4.11 -9.32
CA LEU A 7 9.65 -3.82 -9.76
C LEU A 7 9.99 -4.46 -11.12
N CYS A 8 9.60 -5.71 -11.34
CA CYS A 8 9.92 -6.41 -12.59
C CYS A 8 8.94 -6.12 -13.74
N GLY A 9 7.83 -5.46 -13.47
CA GLY A 9 6.82 -5.14 -14.48
C GLY A 9 5.85 -6.27 -14.81
N ALA A 10 5.96 -7.43 -14.16
CA ALA A 10 5.03 -8.55 -14.43
C ALA A 10 3.59 -8.22 -14.00
N VAL A 11 3.43 -7.38 -12.99
CA VAL A 11 2.13 -6.87 -12.53
C VAL A 11 2.08 -5.38 -12.81
N THR A 12 1.08 -4.94 -13.56
CA THR A 12 0.86 -3.52 -13.84
C THR A 12 -0.58 -3.16 -13.48
N PHE A 13 -0.82 -1.88 -13.23
CA PHE A 13 -2.17 -1.42 -12.91
C PHE A 13 -2.38 0.03 -13.32
N GLU A 14 -3.66 0.36 -13.44
CA GLU A 14 -4.12 1.72 -13.66
C GLU A 14 -5.22 2.04 -12.65
N VAL A 15 -5.23 3.28 -12.16
CA VAL A 15 -6.25 3.78 -11.24
C VAL A 15 -6.88 5.02 -11.84
N ALA A 16 -8.20 5.00 -12.01
CA ALA A 16 -8.95 6.15 -12.49
C ALA A 16 -9.19 7.15 -11.35
N GLY A 17 -9.17 8.43 -11.69
CA GLY A 17 -9.47 9.51 -10.75
C GLY A 17 -8.26 9.97 -9.94
N GLU A 18 -8.52 10.84 -8.97
CA GLU A 18 -7.50 11.38 -8.08
C GLU A 18 -7.17 10.39 -6.97
N LEU A 19 -5.91 10.37 -6.55
CA LEU A 19 -5.48 9.56 -5.42
C LEU A 19 -5.71 10.32 -4.12
N LYS A 20 -6.28 9.64 -3.15
CA LYS A 20 -6.40 10.18 -1.78
C LYS A 20 -5.03 10.27 -1.14
N ALA A 21 -4.89 11.21 -0.19
CA ALA A 21 -3.67 11.32 0.59
C ALA A 21 -3.35 9.97 1.25
N PRO A 22 -2.15 9.43 1.01
CA PRO A 22 -1.77 8.15 1.60
C PRO A 22 -1.47 8.28 3.08
N ASP A 23 -1.51 7.16 3.78
CA ASP A 23 -1.00 7.04 5.13
C ASP A 23 0.24 6.14 5.17
N ALA A 24 1.03 6.31 6.23
CA ALA A 24 2.19 5.48 6.52
C ALA A 24 1.83 4.56 7.70
N CYS A 25 1.78 3.26 7.45
CA CYS A 25 1.46 2.27 8.46
C CYS A 25 2.73 1.69 9.08
N HIS A 26 2.86 1.85 10.40
CA HIS A 26 4.01 1.38 11.16
C HIS A 26 3.74 0.06 11.91
N CYS A 27 2.63 -0.62 11.62
CA CYS A 27 2.30 -1.87 12.31
C CYS A 27 3.34 -2.96 12.03
N SER A 28 3.39 -3.95 12.92
CA SER A 28 4.37 -5.03 12.82
C SER A 28 4.28 -5.81 11.50
N GLN A 29 3.07 -5.99 10.97
CA GLN A 29 2.89 -6.69 9.69
C GLN A 29 3.42 -5.86 8.52
N CYS A 30 3.08 -4.58 8.47
CA CYS A 30 3.54 -3.70 7.40
C CYS A 30 5.06 -3.55 7.40
N ARG A 31 5.67 -3.33 8.58
CA ARG A 31 7.13 -3.17 8.64
C ARG A 31 7.90 -4.46 8.34
N LYS A 32 7.37 -5.60 8.73
CA LYS A 32 8.01 -6.89 8.40
C LYS A 32 7.91 -7.21 6.92
N GLN A 33 6.78 -6.91 6.30
CA GLN A 33 6.56 -7.23 4.89
C GLN A 33 7.26 -6.25 3.96
N SER A 34 7.38 -4.97 4.33
CA SER A 34 7.97 -3.93 3.47
C SER A 34 9.41 -3.58 3.83
N GLY A 35 9.87 -3.90 5.04
CA GLY A 35 11.21 -3.53 5.52
C GLY A 35 11.26 -2.17 6.23
N HIS A 36 10.19 -1.43 6.23
CA HIS A 36 10.04 -0.13 6.91
C HIS A 36 8.56 0.11 7.14
N TYR A 37 8.11 1.36 7.37
CA TYR A 37 6.67 1.61 7.29
C TYR A 37 6.19 1.39 5.85
N TRP A 38 4.89 1.17 5.69
CA TRP A 38 4.31 0.99 4.38
C TRP A 38 3.35 2.14 4.07
N ALA A 39 3.66 2.90 3.02
CA ALA A 39 2.82 4.01 2.56
C ALA A 39 1.88 3.51 1.48
N SER A 40 0.59 3.75 1.67
CA SER A 40 -0.43 3.31 0.72
C SER A 40 -1.57 4.30 0.60
N THR A 41 -2.29 4.24 -0.50
CA THR A 41 -3.52 4.99 -0.71
C THR A 41 -4.67 4.03 -0.97
N ASN A 42 -5.84 4.34 -0.42
CA ASN A 42 -7.05 3.55 -0.64
C ASN A 42 -7.73 4.02 -1.92
N VAL A 43 -8.04 3.09 -2.80
CA VAL A 43 -8.78 3.37 -4.02
C VAL A 43 -10.04 2.52 -4.08
N PRO A 44 -11.14 3.02 -4.69
CA PRO A 44 -12.30 2.18 -4.95
C PRO A 44 -11.91 1.00 -5.85
N ARG A 45 -12.39 -0.19 -5.53
CA ARG A 45 -12.10 -1.37 -6.38
C ARG A 45 -12.49 -1.15 -7.84
N ALA A 46 -13.60 -0.46 -8.07
CA ALA A 46 -14.09 -0.17 -9.42
C ALA A 46 -13.15 0.74 -10.22
N SER A 47 -12.24 1.46 -9.54
CA SER A 47 -11.28 2.36 -10.18
C SER A 47 -9.98 1.68 -10.58
N LEU A 48 -9.76 0.44 -10.14
CA LEU A 48 -8.51 -0.29 -10.34
C LEU A 48 -8.65 -1.27 -11.51
N THR A 49 -7.71 -1.20 -12.44
CA THR A 49 -7.57 -2.17 -13.53
C THR A 49 -6.20 -2.82 -13.40
N LEU A 50 -6.19 -4.15 -13.27
CA LEU A 50 -4.97 -4.95 -13.13
C LEU A 50 -4.65 -5.68 -14.42
N LYS A 51 -3.35 -5.78 -14.72
CA LYS A 51 -2.81 -6.66 -15.77
C LYS A 51 -1.67 -7.48 -15.18
N GLY A 52 -1.57 -8.74 -15.61
CA GLY A 52 -0.56 -9.65 -15.07
C GLY A 52 -0.88 -10.12 -13.66
N ASP A 53 -2.14 -10.10 -13.27
CA ASP A 53 -2.60 -10.48 -11.94
C ASP A 53 -2.42 -11.97 -11.63
N ASP A 54 -2.19 -12.81 -12.64
CA ASP A 54 -1.75 -14.19 -12.46
C ASP A 54 -0.34 -14.29 -11.83
N ASN A 55 0.42 -13.20 -11.83
CA ASN A 55 1.71 -13.11 -11.12
C ASN A 55 1.59 -12.64 -9.68
N LEU A 56 0.39 -12.30 -9.22
CA LEU A 56 0.16 -11.95 -7.82
C LEU A 56 0.07 -13.20 -6.96
N THR A 57 0.76 -13.17 -5.84
CA THR A 57 0.55 -14.12 -4.74
C THR A 57 -0.16 -13.38 -3.62
N TRP A 58 -1.17 -14.01 -3.06
CA TRP A 58 -1.96 -13.44 -1.97
C TRP A 58 -1.69 -14.18 -0.68
N TYR A 59 -1.21 -13.43 0.32
CA TYR A 59 -1.03 -13.94 1.67
C TYR A 59 -2.19 -13.48 2.55
N CYS A 60 -2.92 -14.43 3.14
CA CYS A 60 -3.98 -14.12 4.10
C CYS A 60 -3.33 -13.80 5.44
N SER A 61 -3.18 -12.51 5.73
CA SER A 61 -2.58 -12.04 6.97
C SER A 61 -3.55 -12.11 8.15
N SER A 62 -4.85 -12.20 7.87
CA SER A 62 -5.93 -12.44 8.82
C SER A 62 -7.10 -13.09 8.09
N ALA A 63 -8.17 -13.40 8.82
CA ALA A 63 -9.39 -13.93 8.22
C ALA A 63 -10.07 -12.92 7.28
N GLU A 64 -9.78 -11.62 7.45
CA GLU A 64 -10.49 -10.52 6.78
C GLU A 64 -9.64 -9.79 5.76
N VAL A 65 -8.33 -10.00 5.77
CA VAL A 65 -7.38 -9.24 4.94
C VAL A 65 -6.41 -10.18 4.26
N ARG A 66 -6.19 -9.93 2.98
CA ARG A 66 -5.10 -10.55 2.24
C ARG A 66 -4.15 -9.48 1.70
N ARG A 67 -2.90 -9.85 1.53
CA ARG A 67 -1.84 -8.96 1.06
C ARG A 67 -1.28 -9.51 -0.24
N GLY A 68 -1.23 -8.68 -1.28
CA GLY A 68 -0.82 -9.10 -2.60
C GLY A 68 0.60 -8.64 -2.95
N PHE A 69 1.40 -9.54 -3.45
CA PHE A 69 2.75 -9.24 -3.89
C PHE A 69 3.09 -9.98 -5.18
N CYS A 70 4.04 -9.43 -5.93
CA CYS A 70 4.48 -10.09 -7.17
C CYS A 70 5.29 -11.33 -6.86
N ARG A 71 4.90 -12.47 -7.40
CA ARG A 71 5.65 -13.73 -7.18
C ARG A 71 7.00 -13.75 -7.88
N GLN A 72 7.23 -12.89 -8.88
CA GLN A 72 8.47 -12.84 -9.63
C GLN A 72 9.54 -11.98 -8.94
N CYS A 73 9.16 -10.79 -8.43
CA CYS A 73 10.10 -9.86 -7.83
C CYS A 73 9.86 -9.57 -6.35
N GLY A 74 8.74 -10.01 -5.80
CA GLY A 74 8.43 -9.83 -4.37
C GLY A 74 7.88 -8.46 -3.98
N SER A 75 7.64 -7.54 -4.92
CA SER A 75 7.08 -6.22 -4.59
C SER A 75 5.76 -6.37 -3.87
N PHE A 76 5.64 -5.78 -2.67
CA PHE A 76 4.38 -5.74 -1.93
C PHE A 76 3.53 -4.61 -2.49
N LEU A 77 2.38 -4.96 -3.09
CA LEU A 77 1.57 -4.03 -3.86
C LEU A 77 0.25 -3.67 -3.21
N PHE A 78 -0.46 -4.65 -2.63
CA PHE A 78 -1.86 -4.49 -2.24
C PHE A 78 -2.15 -4.96 -0.83
N TRP A 79 -2.94 -4.17 -0.13
CA TRP A 79 -3.60 -4.56 1.11
C TRP A 79 -5.10 -4.62 0.82
N ASP A 80 -5.68 -5.81 0.91
CA ASP A 80 -7.01 -6.11 0.42
C ASP A 80 -7.93 -6.52 1.57
N PRO A 81 -8.74 -5.59 2.11
CA PRO A 81 -9.75 -5.91 3.11
C PRO A 81 -10.98 -6.46 2.41
N LEU A 82 -11.12 -7.78 2.39
CA LEU A 82 -12.07 -8.51 1.54
C LEU A 82 -13.53 -8.07 1.64
N ALA A 83 -13.96 -7.57 2.81
CA ALA A 83 -15.33 -7.13 3.03
C ALA A 83 -15.60 -5.66 2.67
N HIS A 84 -14.62 -4.94 2.12
CA HIS A 84 -14.73 -3.52 1.82
C HIS A 84 -14.65 -3.23 0.32
N ASP A 85 -15.18 -2.07 -0.08
CA ASP A 85 -15.22 -1.63 -1.48
C ASP A 85 -13.91 -1.00 -1.95
N PHE A 86 -12.92 -0.91 -1.08
CA PHE A 86 -11.62 -0.33 -1.42
C PHE A 86 -10.50 -1.35 -1.31
N ILE A 87 -9.40 -1.02 -1.94
CA ILE A 87 -8.13 -1.73 -1.82
C ILE A 87 -7.02 -0.70 -1.62
N ALA A 88 -6.05 -1.00 -0.78
CA ALA A 88 -4.91 -0.11 -0.58
C ALA A 88 -3.78 -0.51 -1.52
N ILE A 89 -3.16 0.49 -2.15
CA ILE A 89 -2.07 0.30 -3.11
C ILE A 89 -0.81 0.98 -2.61
N ALA A 90 0.31 0.28 -2.68
CA ALA A 90 1.62 0.82 -2.31
C ALA A 90 1.92 2.09 -3.08
N MET A 91 2.23 3.19 -2.38
CA MET A 91 2.55 4.45 -3.04
C MET A 91 3.80 4.35 -3.91
N GLY A 92 4.79 3.60 -3.47
CA GLY A 92 6.02 3.42 -4.24
C GLY A 92 5.86 2.71 -5.58
N ALA A 93 4.72 2.05 -5.80
CA ALA A 93 4.46 1.36 -7.06
C ALA A 93 3.93 2.29 -8.16
N PHE A 94 3.45 3.48 -7.81
CA PHE A 94 2.93 4.44 -8.79
C PHE A 94 4.03 5.17 -9.53
N GLU A 95 3.78 5.46 -10.80
CA GLU A 95 4.57 6.41 -11.58
C GLU A 95 4.27 7.85 -11.12
N ALA A 96 5.30 8.69 -11.07
CA ALA A 96 5.13 10.11 -10.78
C ALA A 96 4.68 10.87 -12.04
N PRO A 97 3.94 11.99 -11.89
CA PRO A 97 3.50 12.59 -10.63
C PRO A 97 2.22 11.92 -10.09
N THR A 98 2.14 11.73 -8.77
CA THR A 98 0.95 11.18 -8.14
C THR A 98 -0.07 12.26 -7.75
N ALA A 99 0.36 13.51 -7.70
CA ALA A 99 -0.43 14.68 -7.30
C ALA A 99 -1.02 14.55 -5.90
N THR A 100 -0.41 13.74 -5.04
CA THR A 100 -0.81 13.59 -3.64
C THR A 100 0.42 13.57 -2.74
N ARG A 101 0.22 13.72 -1.45
CA ARG A 101 1.28 13.73 -0.44
C ARG A 101 0.84 12.95 0.78
N LEU A 102 1.83 12.41 1.50
CA LEU A 102 1.58 11.71 2.76
C LEU A 102 0.77 12.58 3.70
N GLY A 103 -0.31 12.04 4.25
CA GLY A 103 -1.25 12.77 5.09
C GLY A 103 -1.08 12.53 6.57
N HIS A 104 -0.75 11.31 6.98
CA HIS A 104 -0.61 10.98 8.40
C HIS A 104 0.05 9.61 8.58
N HIS A 105 0.37 9.32 9.83
CA HIS A 105 0.95 8.04 10.27
C HIS A 105 -0.05 7.28 11.11
N ILE A 106 -0.14 5.97 10.91
CA ILE A 106 -1.00 5.07 11.69
C ILE A 106 -0.18 3.95 12.32
N PHE A 107 -0.72 3.36 13.39
CA PHE A 107 -0.06 2.30 14.17
C PHE A 107 1.33 2.70 14.65
N VAL A 108 1.49 3.93 15.06
CA VAL A 108 2.77 4.47 15.56
C VAL A 108 3.19 3.75 16.84
N ALA A 109 2.23 3.21 17.61
CA ALA A 109 2.54 2.42 18.81
C ALA A 109 3.44 1.20 18.52
N ASP A 110 3.38 0.68 17.30
CA ASP A 110 4.15 -0.50 16.87
C ASP A 110 5.37 -0.14 16.02
N LYS A 111 5.71 1.14 15.95
CA LYS A 111 6.80 1.67 15.15
C LYS A 111 8.13 0.98 15.47
N GLY A 112 8.96 0.78 14.46
CA GLY A 112 10.35 0.36 14.67
C GLY A 112 11.11 1.38 15.52
N ASP A 113 12.11 0.92 16.25
CA ASP A 113 12.86 1.75 17.20
C ASP A 113 14.09 2.45 16.59
N TYR A 114 14.29 2.28 15.29
CA TYR A 114 15.51 2.70 14.59
C TYR A 114 15.36 4.06 13.89
N TYR A 115 14.21 4.74 14.05
CA TYR A 115 13.96 6.04 13.43
C TYR A 115 12.94 6.84 14.22
N ASP A 116 12.96 8.15 14.00
CA ASP A 116 11.98 9.09 14.53
C ASP A 116 11.09 9.63 13.43
N ILE A 117 9.83 9.94 13.75
CA ILE A 117 8.91 10.61 12.85
C ILE A 117 9.02 12.11 13.13
N ALA A 118 9.56 12.87 12.17
CA ALA A 118 9.86 14.29 12.34
C ALA A 118 9.28 15.18 11.25
N ASP A 119 8.27 14.69 10.51
CA ASP A 119 7.67 15.42 9.40
C ASP A 119 6.51 16.35 9.80
N GLY A 120 6.12 16.35 11.07
CA GLY A 120 5.04 17.19 11.58
C GLY A 120 3.64 16.72 11.24
N LEU A 121 3.50 15.59 10.55
CA LEU A 121 2.19 15.03 10.21
C LEU A 121 1.50 14.39 11.42
N PRO A 122 0.16 14.33 11.43
CA PRO A 122 -0.56 13.65 12.49
C PRO A 122 -0.10 12.21 12.67
N GLN A 123 0.01 11.80 13.93
CA GLN A 123 0.42 10.46 14.32
C GLN A 123 -0.69 9.82 15.17
N LYS A 124 -1.14 8.64 14.74
CA LYS A 124 -2.15 7.86 15.46
C LYS A 124 -1.49 6.61 16.04
N PRO A 125 -1.68 6.31 17.34
CA PRO A 125 -1.10 5.11 17.94
C PRO A 125 -1.63 3.82 17.30
N ARG A 126 -2.87 3.85 16.80
CA ARG A 126 -3.53 2.77 16.05
C ARG A 126 -4.15 3.35 14.77
N TYR A 127 -5.16 2.72 14.27
CA TYR A 127 -5.85 3.23 13.07
C TYR A 127 -6.74 4.45 13.35
#